data_9b1093efbad5507b389b3df3486c5a46
#
_entry.id   9b1093efbad5507b389b3df3486c5a46
#
_cell.length_a   1.000
_cell.length_b   1.000
_cell.length_c   1.000
_cell.angle_alpha   90.00
_cell.angle_beta   90.00
_cell.angle_gamma   90.00
#
_symmetry.space_group_name_H-M   'P 1'
#
loop_
_entity.id
_entity.type
_entity.pdbx_description
1 polymer ?
#
loop_
_entity_poly.entity_id
_entity_poly.type
_entity_poly.pdbx_seq_one_letter_code
_entity_poly.pdbx_strand_id
1 'polypeptide(L)'
;MRFALSRGAVIVTAGGNDGPGTGTGPFYPASYPGVLSVGAVGSDGSLAPFSDLGSNVAVTAPGVNVTSAWPGGFRDNDLNGTSFAAPFVSGVAALVRSRFPGLSGAAVVQRIEATANGGTGPGTGDGLVNPLEAVTAILAPGNAPSVSPTARPQPVSVPRAPPPDRAARTIALTVTAGALGAAALVALGAMVISRGRRRRWRAGRARIPAGDGPAAGEPAPASPAPVTGERREARWRS
;
A
#
# COMPACT_ATOMS: atom_id res chain seq x y z
N MET A 1 -13.42 -7.10 -10.64
CA MET A 1 -14.23 -7.93 -9.76
C MET A 1 -15.22 -8.81 -10.52
N ARG A 2 -16.24 -8.28 -11.18
CA ARG A 2 -17.30 -9.07 -11.87
C ARG A 2 -16.77 -10.20 -12.76
N PHE A 3 -15.73 -9.95 -13.55
CA PHE A 3 -15.12 -10.97 -14.40
C PHE A 3 -14.56 -12.16 -13.58
N ALA A 4 -13.87 -11.91 -12.47
CA ALA A 4 -13.33 -12.97 -11.62
C ALA A 4 -14.46 -13.79 -10.96
N LEU A 5 -15.47 -13.10 -10.43
CA LEU A 5 -16.65 -13.74 -9.84
C LEU A 5 -17.40 -14.60 -10.86
N SER A 6 -17.60 -14.12 -12.10
CA SER A 6 -18.26 -14.89 -13.16
C SER A 6 -17.46 -16.12 -13.61
N ARG A 7 -16.16 -16.17 -13.31
CA ARG A 7 -15.28 -17.33 -13.51
C ARG A 7 -15.22 -18.25 -12.29
N GLY A 8 -16.05 -17.98 -11.29
CA GLY A 8 -16.12 -18.78 -10.07
C GLY A 8 -14.95 -18.58 -9.11
N ALA A 9 -14.21 -17.48 -9.24
CA ALA A 9 -13.20 -17.13 -8.25
C ALA A 9 -13.85 -16.73 -6.92
N VAL A 10 -13.24 -17.13 -5.80
CA VAL A 10 -13.54 -16.58 -4.47
C VAL A 10 -12.63 -15.38 -4.28
N ILE A 11 -13.22 -14.23 -4.04
CA ILE A 11 -12.46 -12.99 -3.79
C ILE A 11 -12.59 -12.69 -2.31
N VAL A 12 -11.44 -12.68 -1.63
CA VAL A 12 -11.34 -12.36 -0.20
C VAL A 12 -10.60 -11.04 -0.06
N THR A 13 -11.11 -10.15 0.80
CA THR A 13 -10.51 -8.82 1.00
C THR A 13 -10.46 -8.46 2.48
N ALA A 14 -9.51 -7.61 2.83
CA ALA A 14 -9.50 -6.93 4.11
C ALA A 14 -10.71 -5.98 4.23
N GLY A 15 -11.33 -5.93 5.40
CA GLY A 15 -12.50 -5.09 5.70
C GLY A 15 -12.16 -3.61 5.87
N GLY A 16 -10.94 -3.28 6.29
CA GLY A 16 -10.48 -1.93 6.62
C GLY A 16 -9.90 -1.84 8.03
N ASN A 17 -9.06 -0.84 8.27
CA ASN A 17 -8.33 -0.67 9.53
C ASN A 17 -8.54 0.68 10.20
N ASP A 18 -9.60 1.39 9.85
CA ASP A 18 -9.86 2.74 10.37
C ASP A 18 -10.60 2.74 11.72
N GLY A 19 -11.07 1.59 12.16
CA GLY A 19 -11.79 1.41 13.42
C GLY A 19 -13.21 1.99 13.42
N PRO A 20 -13.92 1.87 14.54
CA PRO A 20 -15.26 2.40 14.70
C PRO A 20 -15.24 3.94 14.70
N GLY A 21 -15.97 4.55 13.77
CA GLY A 21 -16.26 5.99 13.79
C GLY A 21 -15.45 6.88 12.85
N THR A 22 -14.44 6.38 12.15
CA THR A 22 -13.62 7.16 11.23
C THR A 22 -14.06 7.09 9.76
N GLY A 23 -14.88 6.11 9.40
CA GLY A 23 -15.41 5.96 8.06
C GLY A 23 -16.83 5.42 8.07
N THR A 24 -17.82 6.20 7.62
CA THR A 24 -19.22 5.77 7.48
C THR A 24 -19.56 5.28 6.08
N GLY A 25 -18.58 5.23 5.19
CA GLY A 25 -18.78 4.87 3.79
C GLY A 25 -18.37 3.42 3.46
N PRO A 26 -18.81 2.94 2.30
CA PRO A 26 -18.41 1.63 1.82
C PRO A 26 -16.93 1.62 1.43
N PHE A 27 -16.14 0.74 2.03
CA PHE A 27 -14.75 0.51 1.63
C PHE A 27 -14.67 -0.45 0.44
N TYR A 28 -13.93 -0.07 -0.58
CA TYR A 28 -13.72 -0.92 -1.74
C TYR A 28 -12.31 -1.51 -1.74
N PRO A 29 -12.16 -2.80 -2.10
CA PRO A 29 -13.13 -3.69 -2.73
C PRO A 29 -14.07 -4.46 -1.79
N ALA A 30 -13.99 -4.30 -0.47
CA ALA A 30 -14.71 -5.07 0.54
C ALA A 30 -16.25 -5.00 0.38
N SER A 31 -16.76 -3.84 -0.04
CA SER A 31 -18.19 -3.60 -0.22
C SER A 31 -18.76 -4.03 -1.59
N TYR A 32 -17.96 -4.66 -2.46
CA TYR A 32 -18.53 -5.18 -3.69
C TYR A 32 -19.34 -6.47 -3.45
N PRO A 33 -20.53 -6.59 -4.07
CA PRO A 33 -21.31 -7.82 -3.95
C PRO A 33 -20.54 -9.06 -4.40
N GLY A 34 -20.60 -10.13 -3.60
CA GLY A 34 -19.93 -11.40 -3.86
C GLY A 34 -18.47 -11.45 -3.44
N VAL A 35 -17.97 -10.40 -2.79
CA VAL A 35 -16.64 -10.35 -2.17
C VAL A 35 -16.77 -10.73 -0.70
N LEU A 36 -15.92 -11.63 -0.23
CA LEU A 36 -15.83 -12.04 1.16
C LEU A 36 -14.94 -11.05 1.93
N SER A 37 -15.56 -10.15 2.64
CA SER A 37 -14.87 -9.13 3.46
C SER A 37 -14.52 -9.69 4.83
N VAL A 38 -13.29 -9.45 5.28
CA VAL A 38 -12.73 -10.03 6.51
C VAL A 38 -12.35 -8.95 7.52
N GLY A 39 -12.95 -9.04 8.70
CA GLY A 39 -12.55 -8.28 9.88
C GLY A 39 -11.43 -8.97 10.65
N ALA A 40 -10.79 -8.25 11.57
CA ALA A 40 -9.70 -8.75 12.39
C ALA A 40 -10.15 -8.98 13.84
N VAL A 41 -9.74 -10.12 14.41
CA VAL A 41 -9.89 -10.42 15.84
C VAL A 41 -8.55 -10.70 16.50
N GLY A 42 -8.48 -10.48 17.81
CA GLY A 42 -7.38 -10.87 18.66
C GLY A 42 -7.38 -12.38 19.00
N SER A 43 -6.38 -12.83 19.75
CA SER A 43 -6.26 -14.21 20.21
C SER A 43 -7.35 -14.62 21.21
N ASP A 44 -8.01 -13.66 21.84
CA ASP A 44 -9.16 -13.83 22.72
C ASP A 44 -10.51 -13.89 21.97
N GLY A 45 -10.48 -13.74 20.63
CA GLY A 45 -11.68 -13.70 19.79
C GLY A 45 -12.40 -12.33 19.79
N SER A 46 -11.91 -11.33 20.51
CA SER A 46 -12.47 -9.99 20.50
C SER A 46 -12.16 -9.28 19.19
N LEU A 47 -13.11 -8.47 18.70
CA LEU A 47 -12.87 -7.63 17.50
C LEU A 47 -11.73 -6.65 17.77
N ALA A 48 -10.78 -6.58 16.84
CA ALA A 48 -9.66 -5.67 16.96
C ALA A 48 -10.16 -4.20 16.94
N PRO A 49 -9.62 -3.31 17.81
CA PRO A 49 -10.08 -1.92 17.89
C PRO A 49 -9.93 -1.12 16.58
N PHE A 50 -9.03 -1.55 15.71
CA PHE A 50 -8.83 -0.95 14.39
C PHE A 50 -9.72 -1.57 13.31
N SER A 51 -10.34 -2.73 13.55
CA SER A 51 -11.18 -3.37 12.54
C SER A 51 -12.38 -2.51 12.22
N ASP A 52 -12.58 -2.23 10.94
CA ASP A 52 -13.63 -1.33 10.49
C ASP A 52 -15.03 -1.96 10.66
N LEU A 53 -15.99 -1.11 11.07
CA LEU A 53 -17.40 -1.47 11.18
C LEU A 53 -18.25 -1.02 9.98
N GLY A 54 -17.69 -0.14 9.13
CA GLY A 54 -18.40 0.48 8.00
C GLY A 54 -18.41 -0.34 6.71
N SER A 55 -17.54 -1.33 6.57
CA SER A 55 -17.59 -2.31 5.50
C SER A 55 -18.52 -3.45 5.89
N ASN A 56 -19.23 -4.04 4.92
CA ASN A 56 -20.03 -5.25 5.14
C ASN A 56 -19.08 -6.42 5.46
N VAL A 57 -18.53 -6.46 6.67
CA VAL A 57 -17.70 -7.59 7.11
C VAL A 57 -18.54 -8.84 7.08
N ALA A 58 -18.09 -9.84 6.34
CA ALA A 58 -18.78 -11.12 6.20
C ALA A 58 -18.36 -12.10 7.30
N VAL A 59 -17.07 -12.17 7.56
CA VAL A 59 -16.50 -13.02 8.64
C VAL A 59 -15.29 -12.32 9.26
N THR A 60 -14.83 -12.84 10.39
CA THR A 60 -13.59 -12.39 11.02
C THR A 60 -12.53 -13.50 11.02
N ALA A 61 -11.26 -13.11 11.16
CA ALA A 61 -10.14 -14.02 11.33
C ALA A 61 -9.04 -13.38 12.19
N PRO A 62 -8.06 -14.16 12.69
CA PRO A 62 -6.94 -13.62 13.46
C PRO A 62 -6.19 -12.55 12.68
N GLY A 63 -6.05 -11.35 13.27
CA GLY A 63 -5.41 -10.20 12.62
C GLY A 63 -4.66 -9.29 13.60
N VAL A 64 -4.44 -9.76 14.84
CA VAL A 64 -3.70 -9.04 15.87
C VAL A 64 -2.51 -9.89 16.30
N ASN A 65 -1.33 -9.28 16.39
CA ASN A 65 -0.07 -9.92 16.76
C ASN A 65 0.24 -11.17 15.91
N VAL A 66 0.04 -11.06 14.60
CA VAL A 66 0.23 -12.15 13.65
C VAL A 66 1.72 -12.31 13.35
N THR A 67 2.19 -13.56 13.34
CA THR A 67 3.49 -13.94 12.78
C THR A 67 3.34 -14.19 11.29
N SER A 68 4.21 -13.62 10.48
CA SER A 68 4.18 -13.79 9.02
C SER A 68 5.58 -13.94 8.43
N ALA A 69 5.64 -14.52 7.25
CA ALA A 69 6.87 -14.56 6.46
C ALA A 69 7.31 -13.12 6.10
N TRP A 70 8.60 -12.85 6.21
CA TRP A 70 9.21 -11.56 5.95
C TRP A 70 10.52 -11.71 5.18
N PRO A 71 10.96 -10.72 4.41
CA PRO A 71 12.28 -10.78 3.79
C PRO A 71 13.38 -11.07 4.81
N GLY A 72 14.07 -12.19 4.63
CA GLY A 72 15.12 -12.64 5.56
C GLY A 72 14.65 -13.55 6.69
N GLY A 73 13.36 -13.93 6.77
CA GLY A 73 12.85 -14.84 7.80
C GLY A 73 11.39 -14.66 8.13
N PHE A 74 11.09 -14.57 9.42
CA PHE A 74 9.76 -14.30 9.95
C PHE A 74 9.75 -13.02 10.75
N ARG A 75 8.60 -12.39 10.80
CA ARG A 75 8.30 -11.28 11.70
C ARG A 75 7.25 -11.75 12.69
N ASP A 76 7.62 -11.71 13.99
CA ASP A 76 6.83 -12.29 15.05
C ASP A 76 6.02 -11.24 15.82
N ASN A 77 4.73 -11.56 16.06
CA ASN A 77 3.85 -10.94 17.05
C ASN A 77 3.74 -9.39 17.01
N ASP A 78 3.97 -8.76 15.87
CA ASP A 78 3.82 -7.31 15.74
C ASP A 78 3.00 -6.86 14.53
N LEU A 79 2.49 -7.81 13.75
CA LEU A 79 1.70 -7.53 12.56
C LEU A 79 0.22 -7.45 12.92
N ASN A 80 -0.35 -6.26 12.73
CA ASN A 80 -1.75 -5.98 13.02
C ASN A 80 -2.46 -5.46 11.78
N GLY A 81 -3.66 -5.97 11.51
CA GLY A 81 -4.48 -5.50 10.40
C GLY A 81 -5.44 -6.55 9.85
N THR A 82 -6.55 -6.12 9.30
CA THR A 82 -7.47 -6.96 8.52
C THR A 82 -6.79 -7.56 7.29
N SER A 83 -5.69 -6.94 6.80
CA SER A 83 -4.84 -7.46 5.74
C SER A 83 -4.10 -8.75 6.13
N PHE A 84 -3.87 -9.00 7.42
CA PHE A 84 -3.33 -10.27 7.92
C PHE A 84 -4.44 -11.29 8.23
N ALA A 85 -5.66 -10.85 8.49
CA ALA A 85 -6.82 -11.71 8.65
C ALA A 85 -7.30 -12.34 7.33
N ALA A 86 -7.33 -11.56 6.24
CA ALA A 86 -7.81 -12.00 4.93
C ALA A 86 -7.09 -13.25 4.37
N PRO A 87 -5.76 -13.42 4.49
CA PRO A 87 -5.06 -14.65 4.08
C PRO A 87 -5.53 -15.91 4.78
N PHE A 88 -5.91 -15.86 6.07
CA PHE A 88 -6.47 -17.01 6.77
C PHE A 88 -7.77 -17.48 6.12
N VAL A 89 -8.68 -16.57 5.83
CA VAL A 89 -9.94 -16.88 5.15
C VAL A 89 -9.70 -17.37 3.72
N SER A 90 -8.70 -16.81 3.02
CA SER A 90 -8.28 -17.31 1.70
C SER A 90 -7.79 -18.76 1.77
N GLY A 91 -7.04 -19.11 2.82
CA GLY A 91 -6.61 -20.48 3.10
C GLY A 91 -7.80 -21.40 3.36
N VAL A 92 -8.79 -20.96 4.14
CA VAL A 92 -10.03 -21.73 4.38
C VAL A 92 -10.80 -21.94 3.09
N ALA A 93 -10.92 -20.91 2.23
CA ALA A 93 -11.57 -21.04 0.93
C ALA A 93 -10.86 -22.08 0.04
N ALA A 94 -9.53 -22.12 0.08
CA ALA A 94 -8.75 -23.13 -0.65
C ALA A 94 -9.00 -24.56 -0.09
N LEU A 95 -9.08 -24.72 1.22
CA LEU A 95 -9.41 -26.01 1.87
C LEU A 95 -10.81 -26.48 1.49
N VAL A 96 -11.82 -25.58 1.53
CA VAL A 96 -13.18 -25.87 1.11
C VAL A 96 -13.23 -26.31 -0.35
N ARG A 97 -12.52 -25.60 -1.24
CA ARG A 97 -12.44 -25.97 -2.67
C ARG A 97 -11.75 -27.31 -2.90
N SER A 98 -10.70 -27.58 -2.14
CA SER A 98 -10.01 -28.88 -2.21
C SER A 98 -10.93 -30.01 -1.78
N ARG A 99 -11.72 -29.80 -0.72
CA ARG A 99 -12.64 -30.81 -0.16
C ARG A 99 -13.89 -30.98 -1.03
N PHE A 100 -14.38 -29.89 -1.64
CA PHE A 100 -15.62 -29.82 -2.42
C PHE A 100 -15.37 -29.15 -3.78
N PRO A 101 -14.68 -29.83 -4.72
CA PRO A 101 -14.24 -29.20 -5.99
C PRO A 101 -15.40 -28.79 -6.90
N GLY A 102 -16.61 -29.34 -6.69
CA GLY A 102 -17.80 -29.00 -7.45
C GLY A 102 -18.53 -27.74 -6.98
N LEU A 103 -18.13 -27.12 -5.86
CA LEU A 103 -18.78 -25.90 -5.38
C LEU A 103 -18.42 -24.69 -6.26
N SER A 104 -19.43 -23.88 -6.57
CA SER A 104 -19.21 -22.56 -7.16
C SER A 104 -18.48 -21.63 -6.19
N GLY A 105 -17.88 -20.54 -6.70
CA GLY A 105 -17.23 -19.56 -5.82
C GLY A 105 -18.19 -18.96 -4.79
N ALA A 106 -19.43 -18.65 -5.21
CA ALA A 106 -20.48 -18.17 -4.29
C ALA A 106 -20.86 -19.21 -3.24
N ALA A 107 -20.93 -20.49 -3.61
CA ALA A 107 -21.24 -21.57 -2.69
C ALA A 107 -20.11 -21.80 -1.66
N VAL A 108 -18.86 -21.57 -2.04
CA VAL A 108 -17.72 -21.58 -1.10
C VAL A 108 -17.86 -20.44 -0.09
N VAL A 109 -18.19 -19.22 -0.53
CA VAL A 109 -18.43 -18.06 0.33
C VAL A 109 -19.55 -18.37 1.32
N GLN A 110 -20.72 -18.77 0.86
CA GLN A 110 -21.87 -19.12 1.69
C GLN A 110 -21.53 -20.21 2.72
N ARG A 111 -20.71 -21.20 2.34
CA ARG A 111 -20.31 -22.25 3.24
C ARG A 111 -19.41 -21.72 4.37
N ILE A 112 -18.48 -20.84 4.05
CA ILE A 112 -17.59 -20.21 5.04
C ILE A 112 -18.40 -19.36 6.01
N GLU A 113 -19.34 -18.57 5.50
CA GLU A 113 -20.26 -17.76 6.31
C GLU A 113 -21.12 -18.65 7.23
N ALA A 114 -21.78 -19.65 6.67
CA ALA A 114 -22.67 -20.56 7.41
C ALA A 114 -21.97 -21.42 8.48
N THR A 115 -20.66 -21.54 8.42
CA THR A 115 -19.86 -22.34 9.36
C THR A 115 -18.97 -21.50 10.28
N ALA A 116 -19.07 -20.17 10.19
CA ALA A 116 -18.41 -19.25 11.09
C ALA A 116 -19.04 -19.27 12.48
N ASN A 117 -18.26 -18.95 13.50
CA ASN A 117 -18.68 -19.04 14.91
C ASN A 117 -18.77 -17.67 15.57
N GLY A 118 -19.88 -17.39 16.23
CA GLY A 118 -19.97 -16.35 17.26
C GLY A 118 -20.11 -14.92 16.75
N GLY A 119 -20.67 -14.69 15.55
CA GLY A 119 -20.98 -13.37 15.04
C GLY A 119 -22.14 -12.69 15.76
N THR A 120 -21.88 -12.00 16.86
CA THR A 120 -22.94 -11.39 17.70
C THR A 120 -22.85 -9.86 17.83
N GLY A 121 -21.90 -9.20 17.15
CA GLY A 121 -21.67 -7.78 17.28
C GLY A 121 -21.45 -7.03 15.96
N PRO A 122 -21.54 -5.71 15.98
CA PRO A 122 -21.19 -4.89 14.81
C PRO A 122 -19.75 -5.20 14.33
N GLY A 123 -19.58 -5.34 13.02
CA GLY A 123 -18.26 -5.58 12.42
C GLY A 123 -17.74 -7.02 12.52
N THR A 124 -18.53 -7.97 13.10
CA THR A 124 -18.14 -9.39 13.19
C THR A 124 -18.70 -10.24 12.05
N GLY A 125 -19.69 -9.75 11.30
CA GLY A 125 -20.38 -10.55 10.29
C GLY A 125 -20.96 -11.82 10.88
N ASP A 126 -20.80 -12.96 10.19
CA ASP A 126 -21.23 -14.28 10.69
C ASP A 126 -20.28 -14.85 11.76
N GLY A 127 -19.20 -14.14 12.09
CA GLY A 127 -18.29 -14.49 13.18
C GLY A 127 -16.90 -14.93 12.75
N LEU A 128 -16.21 -15.58 13.67
CA LEU A 128 -14.86 -16.10 13.45
C LEU A 128 -14.89 -17.28 12.49
N VAL A 129 -14.10 -17.21 11.44
CA VAL A 129 -13.95 -18.31 10.48
C VAL A 129 -13.54 -19.59 11.19
N ASN A 130 -14.22 -20.70 10.87
CA ASN A 130 -13.92 -22.02 11.41
C ASN A 130 -13.48 -22.98 10.30
N PRO A 131 -12.18 -23.23 10.14
CA PRO A 131 -11.66 -24.10 9.09
C PRO A 131 -12.17 -25.54 9.18
N LEU A 132 -12.33 -26.06 10.40
CA LEU A 132 -12.78 -27.43 10.63
C LEU A 132 -14.23 -27.59 10.19
N GLU A 133 -15.13 -26.73 10.69
CA GLU A 133 -16.54 -26.76 10.31
C GLU A 133 -16.73 -26.50 8.82
N ALA A 134 -15.94 -25.59 8.25
CA ALA A 134 -16.01 -25.29 6.81
C ALA A 134 -15.75 -26.52 5.93
N VAL A 135 -14.96 -27.49 6.37
CA VAL A 135 -14.65 -28.71 5.59
C VAL A 135 -15.42 -29.96 6.06
N THR A 136 -16.00 -29.95 7.26
CA THR A 136 -16.64 -31.15 7.83
C THR A 136 -18.14 -31.02 8.05
N ALA A 137 -18.68 -29.81 8.24
CA ALA A 137 -20.09 -29.61 8.54
C ALA A 137 -21.01 -30.17 7.44
N ILE A 138 -22.09 -30.79 7.89
CA ILE A 138 -23.21 -31.23 7.04
C ILE A 138 -24.24 -30.10 7.09
N LEU A 139 -24.30 -29.32 6.04
CA LEU A 139 -25.27 -28.22 5.93
C LEU A 139 -26.63 -28.76 5.49
N ALA A 140 -27.71 -28.26 6.10
CA ALA A 140 -29.09 -28.63 5.74
C ALA A 140 -29.39 -28.24 4.27
N PRO A 141 -30.31 -28.93 3.57
CA PRO A 141 -30.61 -28.70 2.16
C PRO A 141 -31.04 -27.27 1.78
N GLY A 142 -31.49 -26.47 2.74
CA GLY A 142 -31.82 -25.05 2.51
C GLY A 142 -30.61 -24.10 2.58
N ASN A 143 -29.54 -24.53 3.24
CA ASN A 143 -28.27 -23.82 3.38
C ASN A 143 -27.14 -24.51 2.62
N ALA A 144 -27.45 -25.59 1.91
CA ALA A 144 -26.46 -26.27 1.10
C ALA A 144 -26.16 -25.41 -0.13
N PRO A 145 -24.89 -25.02 -0.33
CA PRO A 145 -24.48 -24.35 -1.55
C PRO A 145 -24.82 -25.27 -2.73
N SER A 146 -25.45 -24.70 -3.79
CA SER A 146 -25.81 -25.49 -4.97
C SER A 146 -24.54 -26.10 -5.57
N VAL A 147 -24.48 -27.41 -5.58
CA VAL A 147 -23.42 -28.18 -6.22
C VAL A 147 -23.71 -28.16 -7.71
N SER A 148 -22.96 -27.41 -8.50
CA SER A 148 -22.99 -27.58 -9.96
C SER A 148 -22.33 -28.91 -10.28
N PRO A 149 -23.07 -29.88 -10.84
CA PRO A 149 -22.45 -31.12 -11.27
C PRO A 149 -21.71 -30.83 -12.57
N THR A 150 -20.42 -30.70 -12.49
CA THR A 150 -19.47 -30.94 -13.58
C THR A 150 -18.19 -30.11 -13.41
N ALA A 151 -17.21 -30.64 -12.75
CA ALA A 151 -15.84 -30.57 -13.23
C ALA A 151 -15.05 -31.66 -12.51
N ARG A 152 -14.74 -32.74 -13.20
CA ARG A 152 -13.60 -33.58 -12.78
C ARG A 152 -12.43 -32.66 -12.52
N PRO A 153 -11.71 -32.81 -11.41
CA PRO A 153 -10.50 -32.03 -11.19
C PRO A 153 -9.57 -32.31 -12.36
N GLN A 154 -9.49 -31.37 -13.29
CA GLN A 154 -8.40 -31.40 -14.24
C GLN A 154 -7.14 -31.07 -13.43
N PRO A 155 -6.05 -31.81 -13.56
CA PRO A 155 -4.80 -31.40 -12.96
C PRO A 155 -4.49 -30.00 -13.48
N VAL A 156 -4.65 -29.01 -12.61
CA VAL A 156 -4.23 -27.66 -12.92
C VAL A 156 -2.73 -27.73 -13.01
N SER A 157 -2.20 -27.79 -14.22
CA SER A 157 -0.79 -27.53 -14.42
C SER A 157 -0.60 -26.08 -13.99
N VAL A 158 -0.08 -25.91 -12.78
CA VAL A 158 0.36 -24.61 -12.31
C VAL A 158 1.44 -24.16 -13.29
N PRO A 159 1.21 -23.12 -14.10
CA PRO A 159 2.24 -22.62 -14.99
C PRO A 159 3.47 -22.33 -14.12
N ARG A 160 4.57 -23.01 -14.40
CA ARG A 160 5.82 -22.73 -13.73
C ARG A 160 6.05 -21.24 -13.89
N ALA A 161 6.27 -20.54 -12.77
CA ALA A 161 6.58 -19.11 -12.82
C ALA A 161 7.62 -18.89 -13.92
N PRO A 162 7.39 -17.96 -14.87
CA PRO A 162 8.36 -17.70 -15.92
C PRO A 162 9.71 -17.47 -15.26
N PRO A 163 10.81 -18.00 -15.84
CA PRO A 163 12.13 -17.79 -15.28
C PRO A 163 12.33 -16.28 -15.11
N PRO A 164 12.99 -15.85 -14.02
CA PRO A 164 13.17 -14.44 -13.75
C PRO A 164 13.75 -13.78 -14.99
N ASP A 165 13.07 -12.76 -15.49
CA ASP A 165 13.48 -12.05 -16.71
C ASP A 165 14.84 -11.41 -16.44
N ARG A 166 15.89 -12.04 -16.99
CA ARG A 166 17.27 -11.56 -16.83
C ARG A 166 17.46 -10.18 -17.41
N ALA A 167 16.69 -9.84 -18.45
CA ALA A 167 16.73 -8.52 -19.06
C ALA A 167 16.14 -7.46 -18.12
N ALA A 168 14.99 -7.71 -17.50
CA ALA A 168 14.40 -6.82 -16.50
C ALA A 168 15.32 -6.63 -15.30
N ARG A 169 15.99 -7.70 -14.83
CA ARG A 169 16.96 -7.61 -13.73
C ARG A 169 18.19 -6.78 -14.13
N THR A 170 18.71 -6.97 -15.34
CA THR A 170 19.86 -6.19 -15.84
C THR A 170 19.48 -4.72 -15.97
N ILE A 171 18.31 -4.40 -16.53
CA ILE A 171 17.82 -3.03 -16.64
C ILE A 171 17.66 -2.39 -15.25
N ALA A 172 17.06 -3.11 -14.30
CA ALA A 172 16.91 -2.61 -12.94
C ALA A 172 18.27 -2.31 -12.28
N LEU A 173 19.24 -3.20 -12.42
CA LEU A 173 20.59 -3.00 -11.88
C LEU A 173 21.33 -1.83 -12.55
N THR A 174 21.22 -1.68 -13.87
CA THR A 174 21.89 -0.57 -14.59
C THR A 174 21.27 0.77 -14.25
N VAL A 175 19.93 0.86 -14.15
CA VAL A 175 19.23 2.08 -13.74
C VAL A 175 19.61 2.45 -12.30
N THR A 176 19.62 1.47 -11.38
CA THR A 176 20.00 1.72 -9.98
C THR A 176 21.47 2.17 -9.88
N ALA A 177 22.39 1.52 -10.57
CA ALA A 177 23.79 1.90 -10.58
C ALA A 177 24.00 3.30 -11.17
N GLY A 178 23.29 3.64 -12.26
CA GLY A 178 23.30 4.96 -12.87
C GLY A 178 22.78 6.04 -11.93
N ALA A 179 21.69 5.80 -11.25
CA ALA A 179 21.13 6.74 -10.27
C ALA A 179 22.05 6.99 -9.08
N LEU A 180 22.67 5.92 -8.55
CA LEU A 180 23.65 6.05 -7.47
C LEU A 180 24.92 6.80 -7.93
N GLY A 181 25.40 6.53 -9.13
CA GLY A 181 26.54 7.26 -9.73
C GLY A 181 26.25 8.75 -9.89
N ALA A 182 25.07 9.11 -10.40
CA ALA A 182 24.64 10.51 -10.53
C ALA A 182 24.54 11.21 -9.16
N ALA A 183 23.95 10.54 -8.16
CA ALA A 183 23.87 11.07 -6.80
C ALA A 183 25.26 11.30 -6.18
N ALA A 184 26.19 10.36 -6.38
CA ALA A 184 27.58 10.51 -5.91
C ALA A 184 28.30 11.69 -6.57
N LEU A 185 28.13 11.88 -7.89
CA LEU A 185 28.71 13.02 -8.62
C LEU A 185 28.15 14.36 -8.11
N VAL A 186 26.85 14.46 -7.88
CA VAL A 186 26.23 15.65 -7.31
C VAL A 186 26.77 15.94 -5.91
N ALA A 187 26.88 14.90 -5.06
CA ALA A 187 27.44 15.04 -3.70
C ALA A 187 28.90 15.48 -3.73
N LEU A 188 29.71 14.91 -4.63
CA LEU A 188 31.11 15.28 -4.81
C LEU A 188 31.23 16.72 -5.30
N GLY A 189 30.43 17.13 -6.30
CA GLY A 189 30.36 18.48 -6.80
C GLY A 189 30.00 19.48 -5.71
N ALA A 190 28.97 19.19 -4.92
CA ALA A 190 28.58 20.01 -3.77
C ALA A 190 29.71 20.14 -2.72
N MET A 191 30.44 19.04 -2.45
CA MET A 191 31.57 19.03 -1.52
C MET A 191 32.74 19.87 -2.06
N VAL A 192 33.07 19.77 -3.34
CA VAL A 192 34.13 20.56 -3.99
C VAL A 192 33.78 22.04 -3.99
N ILE A 193 32.53 22.39 -4.35
CA ILE A 193 32.05 23.78 -4.33
C ILE A 193 32.07 24.35 -2.90
N SER A 194 31.61 23.60 -1.92
CA SER A 194 31.59 24.03 -0.51
C SER A 194 33.01 24.25 0.03
N ARG A 195 33.95 23.38 -0.33
CA ARG A 195 35.37 23.54 0.03
C ARG A 195 36.04 24.69 -0.72
N GLY A 196 35.70 24.89 -2.03
CA GLY A 196 36.18 26.03 -2.82
C GLY A 196 35.72 27.36 -2.27
N ARG A 197 34.44 27.46 -1.85
CA ARG A 197 33.88 28.66 -1.18
C ARG A 197 34.58 28.97 0.16
N ARG A 198 34.90 27.95 0.96
CA ARG A 198 35.66 28.13 2.21
C ARG A 198 37.10 28.56 1.98
N ARG A 199 37.72 28.23 0.83
CA ARG A 199 39.07 28.62 0.46
C ARG A 199 39.12 29.93 -0.29
N ARG A 200 38.05 30.73 -0.38
CA ARG A 200 37.96 32.00 -1.07
C ARG A 200 38.50 31.94 -2.53
N TRP A 201 38.00 30.99 -3.30
CA TRP A 201 38.34 30.90 -4.71
C TRP A 201 37.95 32.20 -5.41
N ARG A 202 38.95 33.03 -5.74
CA ARG A 202 38.77 34.22 -6.56
C ARG A 202 38.81 33.76 -8.01
N ALA A 203 37.73 34.00 -8.77
CA ALA A 203 37.76 33.87 -10.22
C ALA A 203 38.89 34.77 -10.75
N GLY A 204 39.82 34.20 -11.49
CA GLY A 204 40.89 34.97 -12.15
C GLY A 204 40.23 36.01 -13.05
N ARG A 205 40.38 37.29 -12.75
CA ARG A 205 40.01 38.35 -13.68
C ARG A 205 40.96 38.24 -14.88
N ALA A 206 40.41 37.99 -16.06
CA ALA A 206 41.15 38.14 -17.30
C ALA A 206 41.68 39.59 -17.33
N ARG A 207 43.01 39.74 -17.36
CA ARG A 207 43.67 41.04 -17.54
C ARG A 207 43.37 41.44 -18.98
N ILE A 208 42.48 42.42 -19.18
CA ILE A 208 42.31 43.06 -20.46
C ILE A 208 43.56 43.91 -20.63
N PRO A 209 44.34 43.79 -21.73
CA PRO A 209 45.47 44.67 -21.97
C PRO A 209 44.97 46.08 -22.10
N ALA A 210 45.61 47.01 -21.40
CA ALA A 210 45.34 48.44 -21.52
C ALA A 210 45.68 48.92 -22.93
N GLY A 211 44.63 49.25 -23.70
CA GLY A 211 44.80 50.01 -24.93
C GLY A 211 45.13 51.48 -24.58
N ASP A 212 46.08 52.02 -25.29
CA ASP A 212 46.56 53.38 -25.17
C ASP A 212 45.40 54.38 -25.28
N GLY A 213 45.11 55.07 -24.18
CA GLY A 213 44.16 56.21 -24.20
C GLY A 213 44.81 57.52 -24.43
N PRO A 214 44.20 58.47 -25.19
CA PRO A 214 44.69 59.82 -25.34
C PRO A 214 44.44 60.71 -24.13
N ALA A 215 45.27 61.72 -24.01
CA ALA A 215 45.49 62.62 -22.91
C ALA A 215 44.31 63.51 -22.47
N ALA A 216 44.42 63.89 -21.25
CA ALA A 216 43.92 65.00 -20.46
C ALA A 216 43.07 66.10 -21.12
N GLY A 217 41.97 66.43 -20.40
CA GLY A 217 41.42 67.80 -20.44
C GLY A 217 39.91 67.83 -20.36
N GLU A 218 39.38 68.02 -19.19
CA GLU A 218 38.34 69.01 -18.87
C GLU A 218 37.67 68.70 -17.50
N PRO A 219 37.35 69.74 -16.72
CA PRO A 219 36.93 69.57 -15.34
C PRO A 219 35.41 69.23 -15.22
N ALA A 220 35.05 68.49 -14.27
CA ALA A 220 33.69 68.00 -13.94
C ALA A 220 32.77 69.13 -13.45
N PRO A 221 31.47 69.11 -13.82
CA PRO A 221 30.47 69.96 -13.19
C PRO A 221 29.95 69.33 -11.90
N ALA A 222 29.54 70.17 -10.97
CA ALA A 222 29.16 69.91 -9.60
C ALA A 222 27.94 68.98 -9.44
N SER A 223 28.02 68.21 -8.39
CA SER A 223 26.97 67.35 -7.88
C SER A 223 25.82 68.13 -7.22
N PRO A 224 24.55 67.84 -7.50
CA PRO A 224 23.44 68.40 -6.72
C PRO A 224 23.18 67.59 -5.42
N ALA A 225 22.75 68.34 -4.41
CA ALA A 225 22.51 67.96 -3.04
C ALA A 225 21.35 66.93 -2.86
N PRO A 226 21.29 66.20 -1.73
CA PRO A 226 20.26 65.20 -1.49
C PRO A 226 18.93 65.84 -1.09
N VAL A 227 17.85 65.34 -1.69
CA VAL A 227 16.48 65.68 -1.32
C VAL A 227 16.01 64.71 -0.22
N THR A 228 15.74 65.28 0.93
CA THR A 228 14.99 64.71 2.03
C THR A 228 13.52 64.63 1.66
N GLY A 229 12.94 63.47 1.80
CA GLY A 229 11.49 63.24 1.59
C GLY A 229 11.00 62.00 2.28
N GLU A 230 10.51 62.20 3.46
CA GLU A 230 9.31 61.66 4.13
C GLU A 230 8.99 60.16 4.10
N ARG A 231 9.03 59.65 5.29
CA ARG A 231 8.38 58.40 5.75
C ARG A 231 6.87 58.51 5.56
N ARG A 232 6.27 57.50 4.98
CA ARG A 232 4.88 57.11 5.22
C ARG A 232 4.80 55.69 5.70
N GLU A 233 4.50 55.57 6.98
CA GLU A 233 3.98 54.37 7.58
C GLU A 233 2.60 54.06 7.02
N ALA A 234 2.38 52.84 6.57
CA ALA A 234 1.03 52.31 6.40
C ALA A 234 0.93 50.97 7.15
N ARG A 235 0.28 51.03 8.28
CA ARG A 235 -0.32 49.89 9.02
C ARG A 235 -1.36 49.22 8.15
N TRP A 236 -1.32 47.92 8.08
CA TRP A 236 -2.51 47.11 7.92
C TRP A 236 -2.58 46.09 9.01
N ARG A 237 -3.60 46.28 9.91
CA ARG A 237 -4.24 45.25 10.74
C ARG A 237 -5.54 44.88 10.04
N SER A 238 -5.81 43.63 9.85
CA SER A 238 -7.05 42.91 10.13
C SER A 238 -6.86 41.47 9.66
#